data_d282fd4c214c4c74bbfbadedced3d4b6
#
_entry.id   d282fd4c214c4c74bbfbadedced3d4b6
#
_cell.length_a   1.000
_cell.length_b   1.000
_cell.length_c   1.000
_cell.angle_alpha   90.00
_cell.angle_beta   90.00
_cell.angle_gamma   90.00
#
_symmetry.space_group_name_H-M   'P 1'
#
loop_
_entity.id
_entity.type
_entity.pdbx_description
1 polymer ?
#
loop_
_entity_poly.entity_id
_entity_poly.type
_entity_poly.pdbx_seq_one_letter_code
_entity_poly.pdbx_strand_id
1 'polypeptide(L)'
;MNFKMFRFVAATQKPLIIPVFIPHLGCKRQCAFCNQRDVTGVTEPTLEDVETAVKSYLSWSKPRERTEISFYGGTFTALPREKMMNYIRKGVEFVENGKVNALRCSTRPDEIDEERAEILKNSHFEVVELGVQSMSESLLGKMKRAHDAETVFKSVEILKKFGISVGLQFMTGFPYETEKDIEISAKSLEVLRPDFIRIYPFVPLKNTPVEREISSGTVQMHSVETILERTVTLFLAAMKLEIPVIRIGLPQSSDVPEIYPANLFQVVAAKAVSRLATEGETEFCIPDNFKTSFNMAKKEFPFLEKTEDSDS
;
A
#
# COMPACT_ATOMS: atom_id res chain seq x y z
N MET A 1 30.26 -21.57 -10.01
CA MET A 1 28.95 -21.30 -9.40
C MET A 1 28.56 -19.88 -9.81
N ASN A 2 27.50 -19.69 -10.57
CA ASN A 2 27.02 -18.34 -10.82
C ASN A 2 26.32 -17.84 -9.55
N PHE A 3 27.02 -17.05 -8.76
CA PHE A 3 26.42 -16.33 -7.63
C PHE A 3 25.41 -15.35 -8.23
N LYS A 4 24.14 -15.56 -7.91
CA LYS A 4 23.07 -14.69 -8.37
C LYS A 4 22.92 -13.59 -7.32
N MET A 5 23.42 -12.40 -7.61
CA MET A 5 23.27 -11.23 -6.76
C MET A 5 21.79 -10.89 -6.61
N PHE A 6 21.29 -10.81 -5.38
CA PHE A 6 19.92 -10.41 -5.11
C PHE A 6 19.82 -8.88 -5.00
N ARG A 7 18.96 -8.27 -5.82
CA ARG A 7 18.77 -6.82 -5.85
C ARG A 7 17.52 -6.41 -5.06
N PHE A 8 17.70 -5.49 -4.11
CA PHE A 8 16.59 -4.78 -3.47
C PHE A 8 16.24 -3.54 -4.28
N VAL A 9 14.95 -3.32 -4.54
CA VAL A 9 14.48 -2.20 -5.36
C VAL A 9 13.81 -1.16 -4.48
N ALA A 10 14.29 0.08 -4.55
CA ALA A 10 13.66 1.25 -3.94
C ALA A 10 12.82 2.01 -4.97
N ALA A 11 11.79 2.72 -4.50
CA ALA A 11 11.12 3.70 -5.33
C ALA A 11 12.11 4.85 -5.65
N THR A 12 12.33 5.09 -6.93
CA THR A 12 13.31 6.06 -7.43
C THR A 12 12.99 7.51 -7.06
N GLN A 13 11.71 7.82 -6.91
CA GLN A 13 11.25 9.16 -6.51
C GLN A 13 10.25 9.05 -5.36
N LYS A 14 10.43 9.91 -4.34
CA LYS A 14 9.47 10.08 -3.25
C LYS A 14 8.76 11.42 -3.42
N PRO A 15 7.61 11.46 -4.10
CA PRO A 15 6.85 12.69 -4.23
C PRO A 15 6.42 13.21 -2.85
N LEU A 16 6.22 14.51 -2.74
CA LEU A 16 5.44 15.05 -1.65
C LEU A 16 3.98 14.65 -1.87
N ILE A 17 3.45 13.81 -1.01
CA ILE A 17 2.04 13.42 -1.07
C ILE A 17 1.26 14.29 -0.08
N ILE A 18 0.31 15.05 -0.58
CA ILE A 18 -0.63 15.83 0.21
C ILE A 18 -1.89 14.99 0.39
N PRO A 19 -2.13 14.39 1.57
CA PRO A 19 -3.27 13.51 1.78
C PRO A 19 -4.54 14.33 2.02
N VAL A 20 -5.59 13.98 1.30
CA VAL A 20 -6.97 14.40 1.55
C VAL A 20 -7.74 13.17 1.97
N PHE A 21 -8.11 13.07 3.25
CA PHE A 21 -8.83 11.92 3.76
C PHE A 21 -10.33 12.07 3.57
N ILE A 22 -10.94 11.05 2.94
CA ILE A 22 -12.39 10.93 2.68
C ILE A 22 -12.93 9.65 3.36
N PRO A 23 -12.92 9.54 4.70
CA PRO A 23 -13.14 8.30 5.42
C PRO A 23 -14.47 7.65 5.07
N HIS A 24 -14.43 6.36 4.68
CA HIS A 24 -15.59 5.55 4.28
C HIS A 24 -16.46 6.11 3.13
N LEU A 25 -16.14 7.27 2.57
CA LEU A 25 -16.91 7.80 1.45
C LEU A 25 -16.76 6.88 0.23
N GLY A 26 -17.86 6.63 -0.46
CA GLY A 26 -17.95 5.66 -1.57
C GLY A 26 -17.96 4.19 -1.14
N CYS A 27 -17.72 3.85 0.14
CA CYS A 27 -17.76 2.48 0.60
C CYS A 27 -19.20 2.01 0.80
N LYS A 28 -19.70 1.16 -0.12
CA LYS A 28 -21.05 0.56 -0.04
C LYS A 28 -21.18 -0.51 1.06
N ARG A 29 -20.06 -1.11 1.49
CA ARG A 29 -19.97 -2.15 2.51
C ARG A 29 -18.80 -1.89 3.44
N GLN A 30 -18.97 -2.23 4.71
CA GLN A 30 -17.88 -2.20 5.69
C GLN A 30 -17.08 -3.49 5.60
N CYS A 31 -15.78 -3.39 5.33
CA CYS A 31 -14.86 -4.51 5.43
C CYS A 31 -14.70 -4.96 6.88
N ALA A 32 -14.45 -6.25 7.10
CA ALA A 32 -14.35 -6.83 8.45
C ALA A 32 -13.28 -6.19 9.33
N PHE A 33 -12.26 -5.58 8.74
CA PHE A 33 -11.08 -5.02 9.40
C PHE A 33 -11.04 -3.48 9.43
N CYS A 34 -12.02 -2.78 8.83
CA CYS A 34 -11.86 -1.36 8.53
C CYS A 34 -12.73 -0.47 9.41
N ASN A 35 -12.08 0.50 10.06
CA ASN A 35 -12.72 1.61 10.75
C ASN A 35 -11.91 2.90 10.54
N GLN A 36 -12.04 3.49 9.37
CA GLN A 36 -11.25 4.66 9.01
C GLN A 36 -11.64 5.93 9.76
N ARG A 37 -12.88 6.03 10.23
CA ARG A 37 -13.32 7.20 11.02
C ARG A 37 -12.52 7.32 12.31
N ASP A 38 -12.34 6.20 13.01
CA ASP A 38 -11.57 6.17 14.26
C ASP A 38 -10.06 6.38 13.97
N VAL A 39 -9.55 5.84 12.84
CA VAL A 39 -8.13 5.94 12.49
C VAL A 39 -7.71 7.35 12.05
N THR A 40 -8.60 8.06 11.36
CA THR A 40 -8.26 9.38 10.80
C THR A 40 -8.77 10.54 11.66
N GLY A 41 -9.76 10.29 12.53
CA GLY A 41 -10.44 11.35 13.29
C GLY A 41 -11.16 12.39 12.42
N VAL A 42 -11.23 12.15 11.09
CA VAL A 42 -11.77 13.10 10.12
C VAL A 42 -13.17 12.67 9.69
N THR A 43 -14.06 13.63 9.59
CA THR A 43 -15.35 13.51 8.91
C THR A 43 -15.17 13.78 7.41
N GLU A 44 -16.24 13.84 6.63
CA GLU A 44 -16.20 14.22 5.23
C GLU A 44 -15.61 15.64 5.08
N PRO A 45 -14.49 15.82 4.34
CA PRO A 45 -13.91 17.15 4.15
C PRO A 45 -14.74 17.97 3.15
N THR A 46 -14.91 19.25 3.46
CA THR A 46 -15.45 20.23 2.53
C THR A 46 -14.38 20.57 1.46
N LEU A 47 -14.78 21.24 0.38
CA LEU A 47 -13.82 21.72 -0.63
C LEU A 47 -12.87 22.78 -0.05
N GLU A 48 -13.29 23.53 0.94
CA GLU A 48 -12.47 24.50 1.67
C GLU A 48 -11.44 23.79 2.57
N ASP A 49 -11.82 22.68 3.23
CA ASP A 49 -10.88 21.85 3.98
C ASP A 49 -9.79 21.28 3.05
N VAL A 50 -10.16 20.82 1.85
CA VAL A 50 -9.19 20.36 0.85
C VAL A 50 -8.22 21.48 0.47
N GLU A 51 -8.74 22.66 0.18
CA GLU A 51 -7.91 23.84 -0.18
C GLU A 51 -6.96 24.21 0.96
N THR A 52 -7.47 24.26 2.18
CA THR A 52 -6.70 24.57 3.39
C THR A 52 -5.60 23.54 3.63
N ALA A 53 -5.92 22.25 3.52
CA ALA A 53 -4.94 21.19 3.66
C ALA A 53 -3.82 21.32 2.62
N VAL A 54 -4.16 21.50 1.35
CA VAL A 54 -3.16 21.64 0.28
C VAL A 54 -2.26 22.85 0.52
N LYS A 55 -2.83 24.02 0.81
CA LYS A 55 -2.06 25.23 1.09
C LYS A 55 -1.12 25.07 2.28
N SER A 56 -1.60 24.43 3.35
CA SER A 56 -0.82 24.16 4.56
C SER A 56 0.36 23.25 4.25
N TYR A 57 0.13 22.11 3.58
CA TYR A 57 1.22 21.20 3.21
C TYR A 57 2.27 21.88 2.32
N LEU A 58 1.86 22.67 1.35
CA LEU A 58 2.77 23.41 0.47
C LEU A 58 3.61 24.44 1.24
N SER A 59 3.04 25.06 2.29
CA SER A 59 3.76 26.05 3.11
C SER A 59 4.76 25.43 4.09
N TRP A 60 4.47 24.22 4.63
CA TRP A 60 5.34 23.56 5.62
C TRP A 60 6.39 22.66 5.01
N SER A 61 6.11 22.12 3.84
CA SER A 61 6.98 21.13 3.22
C SER A 61 8.14 21.78 2.49
N LYS A 62 9.31 21.14 2.58
CA LYS A 62 10.42 21.51 1.68
C LYS A 62 9.99 21.21 0.24
N PRO A 63 10.35 22.08 -0.72
CA PRO A 63 10.11 21.80 -2.14
C PRO A 63 10.63 20.43 -2.53
N ARG A 64 9.83 19.71 -3.31
CA ARG A 64 10.23 18.45 -3.93
C ARG A 64 10.02 18.56 -5.43
N GLU A 65 10.78 17.78 -6.18
CA GLU A 65 10.65 17.72 -7.65
C GLU A 65 9.24 17.36 -8.09
N ARG A 66 8.54 16.57 -7.27
CA ARG A 66 7.18 16.12 -7.53
C ARG A 66 6.28 16.24 -6.30
N THR A 67 5.11 16.81 -6.50
CA THR A 67 4.07 16.97 -5.48
C THR A 67 2.75 16.45 -6.02
N GLU A 68 2.02 15.66 -5.23
CA GLU A 68 0.75 15.04 -5.63
C GLU A 68 -0.32 15.25 -4.54
N ILE A 69 -1.55 15.61 -4.94
CA ILE A 69 -2.71 15.53 -4.05
C ILE A 69 -3.26 14.12 -4.11
N SER A 70 -3.47 13.51 -2.96
CA SER A 70 -3.95 12.13 -2.87
C SER A 70 -5.24 12.02 -2.07
N PHE A 71 -6.30 11.53 -2.70
CA PHE A 71 -7.57 11.24 -2.06
C PHE A 71 -7.53 9.83 -1.46
N TYR A 72 -7.47 9.74 -0.13
CA TYR A 72 -7.31 8.51 0.64
C TYR A 72 -8.51 8.25 1.57
N GLY A 73 -8.61 7.03 2.06
CA GLY A 73 -9.48 6.65 3.18
C GLY A 73 -10.83 6.07 2.79
N GLY A 74 -11.32 6.30 1.58
CA GLY A 74 -12.57 5.76 1.07
C GLY A 74 -12.40 4.97 -0.22
N THR A 75 -13.49 4.90 -0.98
CA THR A 75 -13.49 4.36 -2.35
C THR A 75 -13.78 5.54 -3.29
N PHE A 76 -12.74 6.25 -3.70
CA PHE A 76 -12.86 7.53 -4.41
C PHE A 76 -13.77 7.44 -5.64
N THR A 77 -13.58 6.42 -6.49
CA THR A 77 -14.34 6.24 -7.74
C THR A 77 -15.78 5.76 -7.53
N ALA A 78 -16.14 5.38 -6.30
CA ALA A 78 -17.50 5.01 -5.93
C ALA A 78 -18.29 6.15 -5.27
N LEU A 79 -17.72 7.33 -5.17
CA LEU A 79 -18.42 8.52 -4.72
C LEU A 79 -19.59 8.83 -5.68
N PRO A 80 -20.68 9.45 -5.21
CA PRO A 80 -21.67 10.05 -6.09
C PRO A 80 -20.98 10.93 -7.14
N ARG A 81 -21.37 10.80 -8.42
CA ARG A 81 -20.65 11.44 -9.56
C ARG A 81 -20.38 12.94 -9.32
N GLU A 82 -21.37 13.67 -8.89
CA GLU A 82 -21.25 15.12 -8.62
C GLU A 82 -20.18 15.39 -7.54
N LYS A 83 -20.20 14.64 -6.46
CA LYS A 83 -19.25 14.77 -5.36
C LYS A 83 -17.83 14.43 -5.81
N MET A 84 -17.63 13.33 -6.53
CA MET A 84 -16.36 12.94 -7.11
C MET A 84 -15.81 14.06 -8.00
N MET A 85 -16.65 14.60 -8.91
CA MET A 85 -16.27 15.68 -9.80
C MET A 85 -15.95 16.99 -9.07
N ASN A 86 -16.58 17.27 -7.92
CA ASN A 86 -16.25 18.44 -7.10
C ASN A 86 -14.83 18.33 -6.51
N TYR A 87 -14.46 17.17 -5.96
CA TYR A 87 -13.09 16.93 -5.47
C TYR A 87 -12.07 16.96 -6.62
N ILE A 88 -12.41 16.37 -7.77
CA ILE A 88 -11.57 16.39 -8.97
C ILE A 88 -11.29 17.81 -9.39
N ARG A 89 -12.35 18.64 -9.61
CA ARG A 89 -12.18 20.04 -10.01
C ARG A 89 -11.30 20.83 -9.05
N LYS A 90 -11.52 20.64 -7.74
CA LYS A 90 -10.69 21.30 -6.72
C LYS A 90 -9.21 20.88 -6.82
N GLY A 91 -8.92 19.60 -7.07
CA GLY A 91 -7.55 19.11 -7.28
C GLY A 91 -6.94 19.65 -8.57
N VAL A 92 -7.70 19.64 -9.68
CA VAL A 92 -7.27 20.13 -11.00
C VAL A 92 -6.88 21.61 -10.95
N GLU A 93 -7.62 22.46 -10.21
CA GLU A 93 -7.25 23.88 -9.99
C GLU A 93 -5.80 24.04 -9.51
N PHE A 94 -5.32 23.14 -8.62
CA PHE A 94 -3.94 23.20 -8.13
C PHE A 94 -2.92 22.69 -9.15
N VAL A 95 -3.31 21.73 -9.99
CA VAL A 95 -2.44 21.22 -11.07
C VAL A 95 -2.28 22.29 -12.15
N GLU A 96 -3.37 22.86 -12.64
CA GLU A 96 -3.37 23.89 -13.68
C GLU A 96 -2.64 25.17 -13.25
N ASN A 97 -2.69 25.49 -11.95
CA ASN A 97 -1.93 26.61 -11.39
C ASN A 97 -0.44 26.28 -11.12
N GLY A 98 0.04 25.10 -11.52
CA GLY A 98 1.43 24.68 -11.38
C GLY A 98 1.90 24.47 -9.92
N LYS A 99 0.99 24.38 -8.94
CA LYS A 99 1.32 24.19 -7.52
C LYS A 99 1.52 22.72 -7.15
N VAL A 100 0.90 21.81 -7.92
CA VAL A 100 0.99 20.35 -7.78
C VAL A 100 1.20 19.76 -9.17
N ASN A 101 1.84 18.59 -9.25
CA ASN A 101 2.16 17.96 -10.52
C ASN A 101 1.03 17.03 -11.01
N ALA A 102 0.36 16.33 -10.08
CA ALA A 102 -0.64 15.33 -10.43
C ALA A 102 -1.61 15.06 -9.27
N LEU A 103 -2.66 14.33 -9.59
CA LEU A 103 -3.59 13.76 -8.64
C LEU A 103 -3.36 12.26 -8.49
N ARG A 104 -3.76 11.73 -7.32
CA ARG A 104 -3.73 10.33 -6.96
C ARG A 104 -4.98 9.98 -6.17
N CYS A 105 -5.44 8.74 -6.22
CA CYS A 105 -6.49 8.28 -5.32
C CYS A 105 -6.32 6.83 -4.90
N SER A 106 -6.96 6.48 -3.78
CA SER A 106 -7.20 5.09 -3.39
C SER A 106 -8.63 4.70 -3.70
N THR A 107 -8.80 3.52 -4.25
CA THR A 107 -10.14 2.97 -4.53
C THR A 107 -10.14 1.44 -4.44
N ARG A 108 -11.33 0.84 -4.66
CA ARG A 108 -11.47 -0.62 -4.74
C ARG A 108 -11.41 -1.07 -6.20
N PRO A 109 -10.95 -2.32 -6.45
CA PRO A 109 -10.91 -2.88 -7.79
C PRO A 109 -12.29 -2.89 -8.49
N ASP A 110 -13.37 -3.24 -7.76
CA ASP A 110 -14.74 -3.32 -8.28
C ASP A 110 -15.38 -1.96 -8.64
N GLU A 111 -14.67 -0.87 -8.39
CA GLU A 111 -15.11 0.49 -8.72
C GLU A 111 -14.18 1.13 -9.78
N ILE A 112 -13.54 0.29 -10.60
CA ILE A 112 -12.78 0.70 -11.79
C ILE A 112 -13.43 0.07 -13.02
N ASP A 113 -13.78 0.92 -13.96
CA ASP A 113 -14.21 0.62 -15.31
C ASP A 113 -13.57 1.61 -16.29
N GLU A 114 -13.80 1.45 -17.59
CA GLU A 114 -13.21 2.31 -18.62
C GLU A 114 -13.67 3.78 -18.49
N GLU A 115 -14.96 4.02 -18.17
CA GLU A 115 -15.47 5.38 -17.98
C GLU A 115 -14.74 6.10 -16.83
N ARG A 116 -14.59 5.42 -15.68
CA ARG A 116 -13.90 5.97 -14.52
C ARG A 116 -12.41 6.18 -14.79
N ALA A 117 -11.76 5.22 -15.46
CA ALA A 117 -10.36 5.35 -15.83
C ALA A 117 -10.12 6.53 -16.78
N GLU A 118 -11.01 6.75 -17.75
CA GLU A 118 -10.98 7.89 -18.66
C GLU A 118 -11.16 9.22 -17.91
N ILE A 119 -12.15 9.31 -17.01
CA ILE A 119 -12.35 10.50 -16.17
C ILE A 119 -11.09 10.80 -15.35
N LEU A 120 -10.51 9.80 -14.70
CA LEU A 120 -9.30 9.97 -13.90
C LEU A 120 -8.14 10.46 -14.77
N LYS A 121 -7.90 9.82 -15.91
CA LYS A 121 -6.81 10.20 -16.83
C LYS A 121 -6.94 11.64 -17.33
N ASN A 122 -8.13 12.01 -17.77
CA ASN A 122 -8.42 13.36 -18.28
C ASN A 122 -8.40 14.42 -17.17
N SER A 123 -8.36 14.01 -15.90
CA SER A 123 -8.32 14.88 -14.72
C SER A 123 -6.96 14.84 -14.01
N HIS A 124 -5.86 14.55 -14.70
CA HIS A 124 -4.49 14.54 -14.20
C HIS A 124 -4.22 13.51 -13.08
N PHE A 125 -5.02 12.43 -12.98
CA PHE A 125 -4.65 11.32 -12.13
C PHE A 125 -3.58 10.49 -12.82
N GLU A 126 -2.42 10.43 -12.21
CA GLU A 126 -1.31 9.63 -12.72
C GLU A 126 -1.12 8.33 -11.95
N VAL A 127 -1.68 8.24 -10.75
CA VAL A 127 -1.56 7.06 -9.89
C VAL A 127 -2.90 6.69 -9.28
N VAL A 128 -3.24 5.41 -9.34
CA VAL A 128 -4.37 4.81 -8.61
C VAL A 128 -3.86 3.69 -7.71
N GLU A 129 -4.19 3.77 -6.43
CA GLU A 129 -3.88 2.72 -5.45
C GLU A 129 -5.10 1.84 -5.21
N LEU A 130 -5.02 0.57 -5.61
CA LEU A 130 -6.12 -0.39 -5.44
C LEU A 130 -6.02 -1.10 -4.11
N GLY A 131 -7.08 -1.03 -3.33
CA GLY A 131 -7.21 -1.79 -2.08
C GLY A 131 -7.54 -3.26 -2.37
N VAL A 132 -6.56 -4.07 -2.74
CA VAL A 132 -6.69 -5.49 -3.05
C VAL A 132 -6.88 -6.33 -1.80
N GLN A 133 -6.02 -6.16 -0.83
CA GLN A 133 -5.89 -6.84 0.46
C GLN A 133 -5.37 -8.27 0.33
N SER A 134 -5.97 -9.11 -0.50
CA SER A 134 -5.57 -10.49 -0.82
C SER A 134 -6.00 -10.87 -2.23
N MET A 135 -5.38 -11.90 -2.78
CA MET A 135 -5.81 -12.54 -4.04
C MET A 135 -6.47 -13.91 -3.79
N SER A 136 -6.66 -14.29 -2.53
CA SER A 136 -7.38 -15.50 -2.17
C SER A 136 -8.88 -15.22 -2.01
N GLU A 137 -9.71 -15.88 -2.83
CA GLU A 137 -11.17 -15.76 -2.79
C GLU A 137 -11.74 -16.07 -1.41
N SER A 138 -11.23 -17.14 -0.79
CA SER A 138 -11.63 -17.57 0.55
C SER A 138 -11.38 -16.46 1.57
N LEU A 139 -10.19 -15.85 1.53
CA LEU A 139 -9.81 -14.78 2.47
C LEU A 139 -10.56 -13.49 2.18
N LEU A 140 -10.75 -13.12 0.92
CA LEU A 140 -11.55 -11.96 0.51
C LEU A 140 -12.99 -12.06 1.05
N GLY A 141 -13.59 -13.26 1.01
CA GLY A 141 -14.89 -13.52 1.61
C GLY A 141 -14.91 -13.28 3.13
N LYS A 142 -13.90 -13.77 3.87
CA LYS A 142 -13.74 -13.52 5.31
C LYS A 142 -13.51 -12.05 5.64
N MET A 143 -12.78 -11.35 4.80
CA MET A 143 -12.56 -9.90 4.90
C MET A 143 -13.80 -9.07 4.52
N LYS A 144 -14.88 -9.70 4.05
CA LYS A 144 -16.10 -9.06 3.53
C LYS A 144 -15.79 -8.07 2.38
N ARG A 145 -14.87 -8.48 1.49
CA ARG A 145 -14.57 -7.69 0.29
C ARG A 145 -15.68 -7.85 -0.75
N ALA A 146 -15.90 -6.81 -1.56
CA ALA A 146 -16.93 -6.81 -2.60
C ALA A 146 -16.39 -7.22 -3.98
N HIS A 147 -15.09 -7.51 -4.08
CA HIS A 147 -14.41 -7.94 -5.30
C HIS A 147 -13.77 -9.32 -5.10
N ASP A 148 -13.51 -9.96 -6.20
CA ASP A 148 -12.76 -11.20 -6.37
C ASP A 148 -11.40 -10.94 -7.04
N ALA A 149 -10.58 -11.97 -7.19
CA ALA A 149 -9.27 -11.85 -7.83
C ALA A 149 -9.37 -11.46 -9.31
N GLU A 150 -10.38 -11.96 -10.05
CA GLU A 150 -10.59 -11.62 -11.45
C GLU A 150 -10.85 -10.13 -11.63
N THR A 151 -11.65 -9.54 -10.75
CA THR A 151 -11.91 -8.09 -10.72
C THR A 151 -10.62 -7.29 -10.54
N VAL A 152 -9.68 -7.78 -9.71
CA VAL A 152 -8.37 -7.13 -9.55
C VAL A 152 -7.58 -7.14 -10.86
N PHE A 153 -7.49 -8.28 -11.55
CA PHE A 153 -6.80 -8.36 -12.84
C PHE A 153 -7.40 -7.39 -13.86
N LYS A 154 -8.73 -7.38 -14.01
CA LYS A 154 -9.44 -6.49 -14.92
C LYS A 154 -9.19 -5.01 -14.60
N SER A 155 -9.25 -4.64 -13.33
CA SER A 155 -9.04 -3.24 -12.92
C SER A 155 -7.61 -2.76 -13.19
N VAL A 156 -6.62 -3.61 -12.96
CA VAL A 156 -5.21 -3.31 -13.27
C VAL A 156 -5.00 -3.14 -14.78
N GLU A 157 -5.58 -4.04 -15.59
CA GLU A 157 -5.51 -3.98 -17.06
C GLU A 157 -6.13 -2.66 -17.59
N ILE A 158 -7.32 -2.30 -17.11
CA ILE A 158 -8.00 -1.05 -17.48
C ILE A 158 -7.12 0.15 -17.15
N LEU A 159 -6.63 0.28 -15.92
CA LEU A 159 -5.82 1.43 -15.53
C LEU A 159 -4.54 1.54 -16.35
N LYS A 160 -3.85 0.43 -16.61
CA LYS A 160 -2.66 0.39 -17.46
C LYS A 160 -2.96 0.78 -18.91
N LYS A 161 -4.10 0.34 -19.47
CA LYS A 161 -4.55 0.73 -20.81
C LYS A 161 -4.68 2.25 -20.95
N PHE A 162 -5.11 2.94 -19.88
CA PHE A 162 -5.19 4.41 -19.84
C PHE A 162 -3.88 5.09 -19.45
N GLY A 163 -2.78 4.34 -19.26
CA GLY A 163 -1.48 4.89 -18.87
C GLY A 163 -1.49 5.51 -17.47
N ILE A 164 -2.26 4.93 -16.55
CA ILE A 164 -2.30 5.28 -15.14
C ILE A 164 -1.44 4.28 -14.37
N SER A 165 -0.51 4.78 -13.58
CA SER A 165 0.34 3.95 -12.71
C SER A 165 -0.49 3.30 -11.60
N VAL A 166 -0.25 2.01 -11.34
CA VAL A 166 -1.05 1.20 -10.43
C VAL A 166 -0.25 0.77 -9.21
N GLY A 167 -0.68 1.24 -8.04
CA GLY A 167 -0.23 0.71 -6.76
C GLY A 167 -1.22 -0.33 -6.22
N LEU A 168 -0.72 -1.41 -5.62
CA LEU A 168 -1.56 -2.40 -4.95
C LEU A 168 -1.32 -2.38 -3.45
N GLN A 169 -2.42 -2.40 -2.69
CA GLN A 169 -2.38 -2.48 -1.23
C GLN A 169 -2.79 -3.88 -0.79
N PHE A 170 -1.89 -4.57 -0.10
CA PHE A 170 -2.12 -5.89 0.47
C PHE A 170 -2.17 -5.83 1.99
N MET A 171 -2.89 -6.78 2.59
CA MET A 171 -2.89 -7.02 4.02
C MET A 171 -2.30 -8.40 4.29
N THR A 172 -1.49 -8.53 5.34
CA THR A 172 -0.91 -9.79 5.79
C THR A 172 -1.28 -10.06 7.24
N GLY A 173 -1.50 -11.32 7.60
CA GLY A 173 -1.80 -11.72 8.97
C GLY A 173 -3.23 -11.48 9.43
N PHE A 174 -4.20 -11.30 8.53
CA PHE A 174 -5.61 -11.31 8.91
C PHE A 174 -5.96 -12.65 9.60
N PRO A 175 -6.74 -12.67 10.69
CA PRO A 175 -6.90 -13.86 11.55
C PRO A 175 -7.27 -15.18 10.83
N TYR A 176 -7.93 -15.09 9.69
CA TYR A 176 -8.32 -16.25 8.87
C TYR A 176 -7.31 -16.59 7.76
N GLU A 177 -6.22 -15.84 7.63
CA GLU A 177 -5.23 -16.04 6.59
C GLU A 177 -4.42 -17.32 6.83
N THR A 178 -4.17 -18.09 5.78
CA THR A 178 -3.30 -19.27 5.76
C THR A 178 -2.03 -18.99 4.94
N GLU A 179 -1.04 -19.89 5.03
CA GLU A 179 0.16 -19.81 4.17
C GLU A 179 -0.21 -19.81 2.68
N LYS A 180 -1.18 -20.64 2.29
CA LYS A 180 -1.65 -20.72 0.91
C LYS A 180 -2.23 -19.39 0.41
N ASP A 181 -2.91 -18.63 1.27
CA ASP A 181 -3.50 -17.34 0.89
C ASP A 181 -2.41 -16.30 0.57
N ILE A 182 -1.32 -16.29 1.33
CA ILE A 182 -0.19 -15.39 1.08
C ILE A 182 0.60 -15.82 -0.15
N GLU A 183 0.78 -17.14 -0.39
CA GLU A 183 1.41 -17.66 -1.60
C GLU A 183 0.62 -17.27 -2.86
N ILE A 184 -0.72 -17.37 -2.84
CA ILE A 184 -1.58 -16.92 -3.94
C ILE A 184 -1.37 -15.44 -4.21
N SER A 185 -1.37 -14.60 -3.17
CA SER A 185 -1.15 -13.17 -3.31
C SER A 185 0.26 -12.83 -3.83
N ALA A 186 1.28 -13.52 -3.34
CA ALA A 186 2.66 -13.35 -3.78
C ALA A 186 2.84 -13.74 -5.26
N LYS A 187 2.29 -14.89 -5.67
CA LYS A 187 2.36 -15.38 -7.04
C LYS A 187 1.60 -14.49 -8.03
N SER A 188 0.51 -13.87 -7.61
CA SER A 188 -0.28 -12.99 -8.49
C SER A 188 0.50 -11.77 -8.97
N LEU A 189 1.54 -11.33 -8.24
CA LEU A 189 2.39 -10.21 -8.63
C LEU A 189 3.11 -10.46 -9.96
N GLU A 190 3.40 -11.72 -10.33
CA GLU A 190 4.02 -12.08 -11.61
C GLU A 190 3.18 -11.64 -12.81
N VAL A 191 1.85 -11.70 -12.68
CA VAL A 191 0.90 -11.33 -13.73
C VAL A 191 0.47 -9.87 -13.59
N LEU A 192 0.15 -9.42 -12.38
CA LEU A 192 -0.34 -8.07 -12.12
C LEU A 192 0.70 -7.00 -12.44
N ARG A 193 1.99 -7.27 -12.15
CA ARG A 193 3.10 -6.33 -12.38
C ARG A 193 2.74 -4.89 -12.04
N PRO A 194 2.34 -4.59 -10.79
CA PRO A 194 2.05 -3.21 -10.39
C PRO A 194 3.31 -2.36 -10.38
N ASP A 195 3.16 -1.04 -10.45
CA ASP A 195 4.29 -0.11 -10.38
C ASP A 195 4.90 -0.03 -8.98
N PHE A 196 4.11 -0.35 -7.96
CA PHE A 196 4.56 -0.50 -6.56
C PHE A 196 3.51 -1.22 -5.73
N ILE A 197 3.91 -1.65 -4.53
CA ILE A 197 2.98 -2.19 -3.54
C ILE A 197 3.13 -1.51 -2.17
N ARG A 198 2.07 -1.60 -1.37
CA ARG A 198 2.06 -1.35 0.06
C ARG A 198 1.62 -2.61 0.79
N ILE A 199 2.24 -2.92 1.90
CA ILE A 199 1.87 -4.06 2.73
C ILE A 199 1.44 -3.54 4.11
N TYR A 200 0.25 -3.94 4.52
CA TYR A 200 -0.31 -3.57 5.81
C TYR A 200 -0.48 -4.83 6.68
N PRO A 201 0.51 -5.16 7.53
CA PRO A 201 0.31 -6.19 8.55
C PRO A 201 -0.91 -5.87 9.40
N PHE A 202 -1.74 -6.87 9.64
CA PHE A 202 -3.03 -6.71 10.29
C PHE A 202 -2.90 -6.12 11.70
N VAL A 203 -3.77 -5.16 11.98
CA VAL A 203 -3.96 -4.55 13.31
C VAL A 203 -5.46 -4.59 13.63
N PRO A 204 -5.87 -5.10 14.79
CA PRO A 204 -7.29 -5.13 15.20
C PRO A 204 -7.73 -3.71 15.58
N LEU A 205 -8.32 -3.01 14.63
CA LEU A 205 -8.88 -1.68 14.88
C LEU A 205 -10.18 -1.79 15.68
N LYS A 206 -10.35 -0.92 16.66
CA LYS A 206 -11.56 -0.85 17.50
C LYS A 206 -12.83 -0.73 16.66
N ASN A 207 -13.93 -1.25 17.19
CA ASN A 207 -15.26 -1.19 16.57
C ASN A 207 -15.38 -1.88 15.20
N THR A 208 -14.42 -2.73 14.80
CA THR A 208 -14.52 -3.54 13.59
C THR A 208 -15.18 -4.89 13.85
N PRO A 209 -15.81 -5.52 12.84
CA PRO A 209 -16.34 -6.87 12.99
C PRO A 209 -15.30 -7.89 13.49
N VAL A 210 -14.11 -7.92 12.90
CA VAL A 210 -13.06 -8.87 13.27
C VAL A 210 -12.49 -8.62 14.67
N GLU A 211 -12.44 -7.36 15.12
CA GLU A 211 -12.01 -7.05 16.49
C GLU A 211 -12.99 -7.64 17.52
N ARG A 212 -14.30 -7.59 17.25
CA ARG A 212 -15.31 -8.23 18.10
C ARG A 212 -15.19 -9.76 18.13
N GLU A 213 -14.85 -10.37 16.97
CA GLU A 213 -14.60 -11.83 16.88
C GLU A 213 -13.35 -12.23 17.69
N ILE A 214 -12.31 -11.40 17.68
CA ILE A 214 -11.10 -11.59 18.50
C ILE A 214 -11.43 -11.43 19.99
N SER A 215 -12.10 -10.36 20.37
CA SER A 215 -12.45 -10.05 21.76
C SER A 215 -13.40 -11.09 22.39
N SER A 216 -14.27 -11.71 21.58
CA SER A 216 -15.14 -12.80 22.02
C SER A 216 -14.46 -14.18 22.04
N GLY A 217 -13.23 -14.28 21.58
CA GLY A 217 -12.52 -15.57 21.44
C GLY A 217 -13.01 -16.44 20.28
N THR A 218 -13.88 -15.93 19.40
CA THR A 218 -14.38 -16.66 18.22
C THR A 218 -13.27 -16.92 17.22
N VAL A 219 -12.28 -16.03 17.12
CA VAL A 219 -11.08 -16.18 16.32
C VAL A 219 -9.86 -15.72 17.09
N GLN A 220 -8.72 -16.34 16.83
CA GLN A 220 -7.45 -15.92 17.42
C GLN A 220 -6.61 -15.16 16.41
N MET A 221 -5.92 -14.13 16.90
CA MET A 221 -4.87 -13.47 16.11
C MET A 221 -3.68 -14.41 15.89
N HIS A 222 -3.07 -14.29 14.73
CA HIS A 222 -1.74 -14.87 14.53
C HIS A 222 -0.71 -14.19 15.43
N SER A 223 0.36 -14.91 15.78
CA SER A 223 1.49 -14.32 16.47
C SER A 223 2.12 -13.22 15.60
N VAL A 224 2.74 -12.23 16.23
CA VAL A 224 3.49 -11.18 15.52
C VAL A 224 4.53 -11.81 14.59
N GLU A 225 5.22 -12.87 15.04
CA GLU A 225 6.21 -13.59 14.24
C GLU A 225 5.58 -14.17 12.97
N THR A 226 4.44 -14.87 13.07
CA THR A 226 3.72 -15.40 11.91
C THR A 226 3.34 -14.31 10.92
N ILE A 227 2.86 -13.17 11.42
CA ILE A 227 2.47 -12.03 10.57
C ILE A 227 3.69 -11.45 9.86
N LEU A 228 4.81 -11.32 10.57
CA LEU A 228 6.07 -10.83 9.99
C LEU A 228 6.59 -11.78 8.91
N GLU A 229 6.57 -13.11 9.14
CA GLU A 229 7.00 -14.11 8.17
C GLU A 229 6.15 -14.05 6.88
N ARG A 230 4.84 -13.90 6.99
CA ARG A 230 3.95 -13.69 5.82
C ARG A 230 4.24 -12.39 5.10
N THR A 231 4.51 -11.33 5.86
CA THR A 231 4.91 -10.03 5.30
C THR A 231 6.22 -10.15 4.52
N VAL A 232 7.21 -10.88 5.06
CA VAL A 232 8.49 -11.18 4.39
C VAL A 232 8.26 -11.97 3.09
N THR A 233 7.36 -12.94 3.09
CA THR A 233 7.04 -13.73 1.90
C THR A 233 6.54 -12.84 0.75
N LEU A 234 5.57 -11.97 1.03
CA LEU A 234 5.05 -11.04 0.03
C LEU A 234 6.08 -9.98 -0.39
N PHE A 235 6.86 -9.47 0.59
CA PHE A 235 7.95 -8.54 0.33
C PHE A 235 9.00 -9.13 -0.61
N LEU A 236 9.46 -10.37 -0.36
CA LEU A 236 10.44 -11.04 -1.22
C LEU A 236 9.88 -11.34 -2.60
N ALA A 237 8.60 -11.71 -2.72
CA ALA A 237 7.98 -11.90 -4.02
C ALA A 237 8.00 -10.61 -4.85
N ALA A 238 7.72 -9.46 -4.23
CA ALA A 238 7.81 -8.15 -4.89
C ALA A 238 9.26 -7.83 -5.30
N MET A 239 10.23 -8.01 -4.40
CA MET A 239 11.65 -7.75 -4.68
C MET A 239 12.19 -8.62 -5.82
N LYS A 240 11.84 -9.92 -5.86
CA LYS A 240 12.23 -10.86 -6.96
C LYS A 240 11.71 -10.41 -8.33
N LEU A 241 10.63 -9.65 -8.35
CA LEU A 241 10.00 -9.12 -9.55
C LEU A 241 10.37 -7.65 -9.82
N GLU A 242 11.29 -7.10 -9.05
CA GLU A 242 11.71 -5.68 -9.10
C GLU A 242 10.53 -4.70 -8.88
N ILE A 243 9.54 -5.10 -8.09
CA ILE A 243 8.41 -4.25 -7.72
C ILE A 243 8.71 -3.53 -6.41
N PRO A 244 8.78 -2.19 -6.39
CA PRO A 244 9.05 -1.43 -5.18
C PRO A 244 7.98 -1.63 -4.11
N VAL A 245 8.40 -1.90 -2.87
CA VAL A 245 7.55 -1.85 -1.68
C VAL A 245 7.74 -0.49 -1.02
N ILE A 246 6.79 0.42 -1.22
CA ILE A 246 6.94 1.81 -0.79
C ILE A 246 6.54 2.04 0.67
N ARG A 247 5.82 1.09 1.28
CA ARG A 247 5.40 1.15 2.68
C ARG A 247 5.09 -0.22 3.24
N ILE A 248 5.49 -0.43 4.49
CA ILE A 248 5.04 -1.53 5.34
C ILE A 248 4.50 -0.93 6.64
N GLY A 249 3.27 -1.31 7.02
CA GLY A 249 2.58 -0.83 8.22
C GLY A 249 1.72 0.41 8.03
N LEU A 250 0.75 0.56 8.93
CA LEU A 250 -0.14 1.71 8.99
C LEU A 250 0.61 2.98 9.43
N PRO A 251 0.10 4.18 9.09
CA PRO A 251 0.55 5.40 9.73
C PRO A 251 0.35 5.31 11.24
N GLN A 252 1.30 5.79 12.02
CA GLN A 252 1.12 5.90 13.46
C GLN A 252 0.03 6.94 13.77
N SER A 253 -0.94 6.56 14.59
CA SER A 253 -1.93 7.44 15.18
C SER A 253 -2.30 6.91 16.57
N SER A 254 -2.88 7.75 17.41
CA SER A 254 -3.31 7.37 18.78
C SER A 254 -4.32 6.20 18.80
N ASP A 255 -5.02 5.99 17.68
CA ASP A 255 -6.10 5.00 17.59
C ASP A 255 -5.66 3.68 16.94
N VAL A 256 -4.41 3.60 16.49
CA VAL A 256 -3.79 2.37 15.96
C VAL A 256 -2.97 1.72 17.07
N PRO A 257 -3.32 0.49 17.52
CA PRO A 257 -2.53 -0.23 18.51
C PRO A 257 -1.08 -0.41 18.07
N GLU A 258 -0.13 -0.18 18.99
CA GLU A 258 1.30 -0.41 18.76
C GLU A 258 1.62 -1.90 18.91
N ILE A 259 1.34 -2.67 17.87
CA ILE A 259 1.63 -4.12 17.83
C ILE A 259 3.01 -4.39 17.23
N TYR A 260 3.45 -3.53 16.33
CA TYR A 260 4.68 -3.69 15.58
C TYR A 260 5.70 -2.60 15.94
N PRO A 261 7.00 -2.88 15.79
CA PRO A 261 8.04 -1.88 16.03
C PRO A 261 7.90 -0.67 15.08
N ALA A 262 8.26 0.50 15.55
CA ALA A 262 8.20 1.75 14.77
C ALA A 262 9.01 1.68 13.45
N ASN A 263 10.06 0.87 13.42
CA ASN A 263 10.91 0.61 12.26
C ASN A 263 10.51 -0.68 11.51
N LEU A 264 9.23 -0.99 11.44
CA LEU A 264 8.70 -2.23 10.86
C LEU A 264 9.25 -2.55 9.46
N PHE A 265 9.38 -1.54 8.58
CA PHE A 265 9.96 -1.73 7.25
C PHE A 265 11.38 -2.29 7.34
N GLN A 266 12.22 -1.73 8.20
CA GLN A 266 13.60 -2.18 8.39
C GLN A 266 13.66 -3.61 8.96
N VAL A 267 12.77 -3.93 9.89
CA VAL A 267 12.67 -5.29 10.47
C VAL A 267 12.29 -6.31 9.41
N VAL A 268 11.27 -6.04 8.60
CA VAL A 268 10.84 -6.93 7.52
C VAL A 268 11.94 -7.11 6.47
N ALA A 269 12.60 -6.03 6.07
CA ALA A 269 13.69 -6.10 5.11
C ALA A 269 14.90 -6.85 5.67
N ALA A 270 15.23 -6.70 6.96
CA ALA A 270 16.30 -7.47 7.61
C ALA A 270 15.97 -8.96 7.64
N LYS A 271 14.75 -9.34 8.04
CA LYS A 271 14.29 -10.73 8.01
C LYS A 271 14.31 -11.31 6.60
N ALA A 272 14.00 -10.51 5.58
CA ALA A 272 14.09 -10.93 4.18
C ALA A 272 15.54 -11.26 3.77
N VAL A 273 16.52 -10.42 4.15
CA VAL A 273 17.95 -10.70 3.93
C VAL A 273 18.36 -11.98 4.67
N SER A 274 17.99 -12.12 5.96
CA SER A 274 18.30 -13.31 6.77
C SER A 274 17.72 -14.59 6.14
N ARG A 275 16.49 -14.56 5.62
CA ARG A 275 15.86 -15.70 4.95
C ARG A 275 16.63 -16.08 3.67
N LEU A 276 16.99 -15.10 2.83
CA LEU A 276 17.76 -15.33 1.62
C LEU A 276 19.17 -15.88 1.95
N ALA A 277 19.81 -15.37 3.01
CA ALA A 277 21.11 -15.88 3.47
C ALA A 277 21.02 -17.36 3.91
N THR A 278 19.93 -17.75 4.57
CA THR A 278 19.67 -19.16 4.94
C THR A 278 19.42 -20.03 3.70
N GLU A 279 18.84 -19.46 2.64
CA GLU A 279 18.66 -20.12 1.34
C GLU A 279 19.94 -20.17 0.48
N GLY A 280 21.05 -19.57 0.94
CA GLY A 280 22.38 -19.61 0.33
C GLY A 280 22.76 -18.36 -0.48
N GLU A 281 21.95 -17.30 -0.45
CA GLU A 281 22.34 -16.02 -1.05
C GLU A 281 23.35 -15.29 -0.15
N THR A 282 24.46 -14.84 -0.74
CA THR A 282 25.55 -14.16 0.01
C THR A 282 25.84 -12.75 -0.46
N GLU A 283 25.47 -12.42 -1.69
CA GLU A 283 25.73 -11.14 -2.34
C GLU A 283 24.42 -10.36 -2.54
N PHE A 284 24.40 -9.09 -2.11
CA PHE A 284 23.22 -8.25 -2.15
C PHE A 284 23.53 -6.87 -2.74
N CYS A 285 22.75 -6.46 -3.72
CA CYS A 285 22.70 -5.08 -4.19
C CYS A 285 21.67 -4.31 -3.33
N ILE A 286 22.17 -3.38 -2.51
CA ILE A 286 21.39 -2.74 -1.45
C ILE A 286 21.34 -1.23 -1.65
N PRO A 287 20.16 -0.65 -2.03
CA PRO A 287 19.95 0.79 -2.04
C PRO A 287 20.10 1.40 -0.64
N ASP A 288 20.37 2.69 -0.57
CA ASP A 288 20.66 3.40 0.70
C ASP A 288 19.58 3.24 1.76
N ASN A 289 18.31 3.24 1.36
CA ASN A 289 17.18 3.06 2.27
C ASN A 289 17.09 1.66 2.92
N PHE A 290 17.86 0.68 2.42
CA PHE A 290 17.95 -0.68 2.99
C PHE A 290 19.24 -0.94 3.77
N LYS A 291 20.19 0.01 3.81
CA LYS A 291 21.48 -0.17 4.53
C LYS A 291 21.29 -0.60 5.99
N THR A 292 20.36 0.02 6.70
CA THR A 292 20.06 -0.33 8.09
C THR A 292 19.60 -1.78 8.22
N SER A 293 18.69 -2.22 7.35
CA SER A 293 18.13 -3.58 7.33
C SER A 293 19.22 -4.61 7.06
N PHE A 294 20.08 -4.34 6.08
CA PHE A 294 21.21 -5.20 5.76
C PHE A 294 22.19 -5.33 6.94
N ASN A 295 22.54 -4.21 7.60
CA ASN A 295 23.41 -4.22 8.76
C ASN A 295 22.79 -4.97 9.96
N MET A 296 21.46 -4.97 10.10
CA MET A 296 20.77 -5.79 11.09
C MET A 296 20.96 -7.29 10.80
N ALA A 297 20.73 -7.73 9.55
CA ALA A 297 20.92 -9.11 9.15
C ALA A 297 22.39 -9.54 9.22
N LYS A 298 23.33 -8.66 8.88
CA LYS A 298 24.78 -8.94 8.94
C LYS A 298 25.28 -9.26 10.34
N LYS A 299 24.61 -8.82 11.40
CA LYS A 299 24.95 -9.20 12.78
C LYS A 299 24.75 -10.69 13.03
N GLU A 300 23.73 -11.27 12.41
CA GLU A 300 23.41 -12.70 12.47
C GLU A 300 24.23 -13.51 11.45
N PHE A 301 24.45 -12.94 10.26
CA PHE A 301 25.17 -13.54 9.13
C PHE A 301 26.38 -12.69 8.73
N PRO A 302 27.51 -12.76 9.44
CA PRO A 302 28.68 -11.89 9.22
C PRO A 302 29.32 -12.02 7.82
N PHE A 303 29.08 -13.13 7.12
CA PHE A 303 29.63 -13.41 5.80
C PHE A 303 28.93 -12.69 4.64
N LEU A 304 27.83 -11.96 4.91
CA LEU A 304 27.10 -11.26 3.86
C LEU A 304 27.93 -10.13 3.25
N GLU A 305 27.94 -10.07 1.91
CA GLU A 305 28.61 -9.03 1.15
C GLU A 305 27.58 -8.06 0.55
N LYS A 306 27.95 -6.78 0.55
CA LYS A 306 27.16 -5.70 -0.03
C LYS A 306 27.90 -5.13 -1.24
N THR A 307 27.21 -5.08 -2.39
CA THR A 307 27.62 -4.28 -3.53
C THR A 307 26.80 -2.99 -3.60
N GLU A 308 27.41 -1.89 -4.02
CA GLU A 308 26.71 -0.64 -4.25
C GLU A 308 26.01 -0.68 -5.61
N ASP A 309 24.83 -0.06 -5.68
CA ASP A 309 24.13 0.08 -6.96
C ASP A 309 24.90 1.09 -7.82
N SER A 310 25.41 0.66 -8.96
CA SER A 310 26.15 1.53 -9.90
C SER A 310 25.21 2.50 -10.64
N ASP A 311 23.91 2.37 -10.48
CA ASP A 311 22.88 3.13 -11.20
C ASP A 311 22.10 4.13 -10.31
N SER A 312 22.69 4.59 -9.18
CA SER A 312 22.08 5.60 -8.29
C SER A 312 22.53 7.03 -8.62
#